data_18ab6c7198aed1f3ceed1e1f113bdd3a
#
_entry.id   18ab6c7198aed1f3ceed1e1f113bdd3a
#
_cell.length_a   1.000
_cell.length_b   1.000
_cell.length_c   1.000
_cell.angle_alpha   90.00
_cell.angle_beta   90.00
_cell.angle_gamma   90.00
#
_symmetry.space_group_name_H-M   'P 1'
#
loop_
_entity.id
_entity.type
_entity.pdbx_description
1 polymer ?
#
loop_
_entity_poly.entity_id
_entity_poly.type
_entity_poly.pdbx_seq_one_letter_code
_entity_poly.pdbx_strand_id
1 'polypeptide(L)'
;IRTMIKNIFKLKNLYILIALVGLAYGGYYFGTQNTDTSSNNKTLELTTVAIQKGDLAKKEEYNGTLRQTDKKVLNSPTNGVVTFLPKEGTIISFGEVLFIIDNKPVILLEGSTPFYRTLDLNSDPGIDVRQVEEALVYLGYAENSFVPDEIFDTETSQMLNELYIDYG
;
A
#
# COMPACT_ATOMS: atom_id res chain seq x y z
N ILE A 1 -2.44 122.81 -5.90
CA ILE A 1 -2.43 121.81 -7.01
C ILE A 1 -1.28 120.83 -6.83
N ARG A 2 -0.10 121.16 -6.31
CA ARG A 2 1.05 120.24 -6.16
C ARG A 2 0.89 119.16 -5.09
N THR A 3 0.06 119.37 -4.07
CA THR A 3 -0.20 118.40 -2.98
C THR A 3 -1.21 117.35 -3.36
N MET A 4 -2.18 117.63 -4.21
CA MET A 4 -3.16 116.63 -4.68
C MET A 4 -2.52 115.55 -5.58
N ILE A 5 -1.57 115.95 -6.45
CA ILE A 5 -0.93 115.01 -7.36
C ILE A 5 -0.06 114.00 -6.60
N LYS A 6 0.58 114.31 -5.52
CA LYS A 6 1.39 113.40 -4.68
C LYS A 6 0.55 112.38 -3.98
N ASN A 7 -0.68 112.69 -3.59
CA ASN A 7 -1.60 111.76 -2.93
C ASN A 7 -2.18 110.75 -3.93
N ILE A 8 -2.48 111.16 -5.15
CA ILE A 8 -2.99 110.25 -6.20
C ILE A 8 -1.92 109.25 -6.62
N PHE A 9 -0.63 109.69 -6.64
CA PHE A 9 0.47 108.75 -6.98
C PHE A 9 0.71 107.73 -5.84
N LYS A 10 0.58 108.12 -4.60
CA LYS A 10 0.63 107.17 -3.45
C LYS A 10 -0.55 106.21 -3.39
N LEU A 11 -1.76 106.71 -3.72
CA LEU A 11 -2.91 105.85 -3.80
C LEU A 11 -2.79 104.80 -4.93
N LYS A 12 -2.33 105.19 -6.08
CA LYS A 12 -2.13 104.33 -7.22
C LYS A 12 -1.09 103.22 -6.93
N ASN A 13 0.01 103.59 -6.29
CA ASN A 13 1.02 102.59 -5.85
C ASN A 13 0.48 101.65 -4.77
N LEU A 14 -0.41 102.14 -3.87
CA LEU A 14 -1.05 101.31 -2.86
C LEU A 14 -1.98 100.25 -3.49
N TYR A 15 -2.74 100.61 -4.53
CA TYR A 15 -3.60 99.64 -5.23
C TYR A 15 -2.74 98.65 -6.01
N ILE A 16 -1.63 99.03 -6.58
CA ILE A 16 -0.69 98.10 -7.26
C ILE A 16 -0.12 97.12 -6.25
N LEU A 17 0.20 97.59 -5.04
CA LEU A 17 0.75 96.69 -4.01
C LEU A 17 -0.24 95.76 -3.49
N ILE A 18 -1.49 96.17 -3.30
CA ILE A 18 -2.64 95.28 -2.88
C ILE A 18 -2.91 94.26 -4.01
N ALA A 19 -2.88 94.66 -5.27
CA ALA A 19 -3.06 93.74 -6.40
C ALA A 19 -1.97 92.67 -6.48
N LEU A 20 -0.69 93.09 -6.26
CA LEU A 20 0.43 92.16 -6.21
C LEU A 20 0.37 91.19 -5.06
N VAL A 21 -0.05 91.61 -3.87
CA VAL A 21 -0.24 90.77 -2.72
C VAL A 21 -1.43 89.83 -2.94
N GLY A 22 -2.50 90.27 -3.56
CA GLY A 22 -3.64 89.49 -3.95
C GLY A 22 -3.30 88.38 -4.96
N LEU A 23 -2.47 88.78 -5.97
CA LEU A 23 -1.97 87.75 -6.96
C LEU A 23 -1.02 86.74 -6.33
N ALA A 24 -0.13 87.20 -5.43
CA ALA A 24 0.78 86.29 -4.73
C ALA A 24 0.02 85.35 -3.80
N TYR A 25 -0.98 85.85 -3.08
CA TYR A 25 -1.79 85.05 -2.20
C TYR A 25 -2.72 84.08 -2.98
N GLY A 26 -3.35 84.53 -4.05
CA GLY A 26 -4.12 83.76 -4.98
C GLY A 26 -3.35 82.67 -5.66
N GLY A 27 -2.13 82.98 -6.12
CA GLY A 27 -1.22 82.00 -6.71
C GLY A 27 -0.74 80.98 -5.73
N TYR A 28 -0.46 81.41 -4.48
CA TYR A 28 -0.09 80.46 -3.42
C TYR A 28 -1.28 79.51 -3.06
N TYR A 29 -2.47 80.08 -2.91
CA TYR A 29 -3.67 79.27 -2.54
C TYR A 29 -4.12 78.33 -3.67
N PHE A 30 -3.99 78.77 -4.92
CA PHE A 30 -4.30 77.96 -6.08
C PHE A 30 -3.23 76.84 -6.37
N GLY A 31 -1.96 77.21 -6.09
CA GLY A 31 -0.84 76.32 -6.26
C GLY A 31 -0.83 75.14 -5.24
N THR A 32 -1.33 75.41 -4.03
CA THR A 32 -1.39 74.35 -2.97
C THR A 32 -2.54 73.40 -3.15
N GLN A 33 -3.59 73.73 -3.92
CA GLN A 33 -4.70 72.83 -4.14
C GLN A 33 -4.51 71.88 -5.33
N ASN A 34 -3.53 72.12 -6.21
CA ASN A 34 -3.29 71.29 -7.37
C ASN A 34 -2.08 70.36 -7.23
N THR A 35 -1.58 70.14 -6.02
CA THR A 35 -0.58 69.10 -5.74
C THR A 35 -1.20 67.77 -5.25
N ASP A 36 -2.42 67.45 -5.64
CA ASP A 36 -2.81 66.08 -5.75
C ASP A 36 -2.15 65.52 -7.00
N THR A 37 -0.85 65.32 -6.91
CA THR A 37 -0.17 64.32 -7.71
C THR A 37 -0.74 62.98 -7.18
N SER A 38 -1.88 62.60 -7.74
CA SER A 38 -2.30 61.24 -7.72
C SER A 38 -1.18 60.43 -8.38
N SER A 39 -0.16 60.16 -7.59
CA SER A 39 0.75 59.07 -7.85
C SER A 39 -0.15 57.83 -7.83
N ASN A 40 -0.64 57.51 -9.00
CA ASN A 40 -1.28 56.23 -9.28
C ASN A 40 -0.18 55.16 -9.15
N ASN A 41 0.39 55.07 -7.96
CA ASN A 41 1.07 53.90 -7.52
C ASN A 41 0.01 52.83 -7.44
N LYS A 42 -0.28 52.25 -8.62
CA LYS A 42 -0.89 50.96 -8.75
C LYS A 42 0.09 50.02 -8.07
N THR A 43 0.03 49.98 -6.75
CA THR A 43 0.67 48.96 -5.97
C THR A 43 0.11 47.65 -6.55
N LEU A 44 0.87 47.03 -7.40
CA LEU A 44 0.59 45.63 -7.73
C LEU A 44 0.67 44.92 -6.40
N GLU A 45 -0.47 44.64 -5.81
CA GLU A 45 -0.55 43.67 -4.73
C GLU A 45 -0.13 42.33 -5.34
N LEU A 46 1.16 42.12 -5.35
CA LEU A 46 1.74 40.84 -5.61
C LEU A 46 1.25 39.94 -4.44
N THR A 47 0.23 39.17 -4.69
CA THR A 47 -0.17 38.12 -3.76
C THR A 47 1.01 37.15 -3.66
N THR A 48 1.88 37.37 -2.72
CA THR A 48 2.99 36.47 -2.43
C THR A 48 2.42 35.32 -1.63
N VAL A 49 2.41 34.14 -2.22
CA VAL A 49 2.14 32.90 -1.51
C VAL A 49 3.46 32.42 -0.93
N ALA A 50 3.49 32.24 0.37
CA ALA A 50 4.65 31.66 1.04
C ALA A 50 4.86 30.24 0.52
N ILE A 51 6.06 29.95 0.00
CA ILE A 51 6.44 28.59 -0.39
C ILE A 51 6.63 27.79 0.88
N GLN A 52 5.74 26.84 1.12
CA GLN A 52 5.91 25.87 2.19
C GLN A 52 6.60 24.64 1.60
N LYS A 53 7.68 24.22 2.26
CA LYS A 53 8.32 22.93 1.97
C LYS A 53 7.41 21.84 2.52
N GLY A 54 6.80 21.08 1.65
CA GLY A 54 6.00 19.92 2.01
C GLY A 54 6.49 18.70 1.26
N ASP A 55 6.31 17.52 1.86
CA ASP A 55 6.57 16.28 1.16
C ASP A 55 5.43 16.01 0.18
N LEU A 56 5.80 15.87 -1.09
CA LEU A 56 4.86 15.48 -2.14
C LEU A 56 4.82 13.97 -2.21
N ALA A 57 3.86 13.37 -1.52
CA ALA A 57 3.59 11.94 -1.65
C ALA A 57 2.63 11.71 -2.83
N LYS A 58 3.13 11.09 -3.90
CA LYS A 58 2.27 10.60 -4.98
C LYS A 58 1.67 9.27 -4.53
N LYS A 59 0.39 9.27 -4.18
CA LYS A 59 -0.35 8.05 -3.89
C LYS A 59 -0.90 7.49 -5.19
N GLU A 60 -0.40 6.34 -5.59
CA GLU A 60 -0.96 5.58 -6.71
C GLU A 60 -1.76 4.40 -6.15
N GLU A 61 -3.00 4.29 -6.56
CA GLU A 61 -3.85 3.15 -6.20
C GLU A 61 -3.80 2.15 -7.35
N TYR A 62 -3.32 0.96 -7.02
CA TYR A 62 -3.30 -0.16 -7.97
C TYR A 62 -4.40 -1.14 -7.59
N ASN A 63 -5.31 -1.40 -8.50
CA ASN A 63 -6.30 -2.45 -8.35
C ASN A 63 -5.71 -3.74 -8.91
N GLY A 64 -5.47 -4.70 -8.03
CA GLY A 64 -5.00 -6.03 -8.38
C GLY A 64 -6.05 -7.08 -8.04
N THR A 65 -6.20 -8.07 -8.91
CA THR A 65 -7.00 -9.26 -8.60
C THR A 65 -6.05 -10.38 -8.21
N LEU A 66 -6.14 -10.83 -6.96
CA LEU A 66 -5.44 -12.03 -6.52
C LEU A 66 -6.15 -13.26 -7.11
N ARG A 67 -5.42 -14.04 -7.90
CA ARG A 67 -5.90 -15.33 -8.38
C ARG A 67 -4.95 -16.40 -7.88
N GLN A 68 -5.50 -17.49 -7.40
CA GLN A 68 -4.72 -18.68 -7.08
C GLN A 68 -4.20 -19.28 -8.40
N THR A 69 -2.88 -19.37 -8.55
CA THR A 69 -2.23 -19.78 -9.82
C THR A 69 -2.25 -21.30 -9.97
N ASP A 70 -2.04 -22.03 -8.85
CA ASP A 70 -1.94 -23.47 -8.84
C ASP A 70 -3.14 -24.07 -8.09
N LYS A 71 -4.09 -24.59 -8.88
CA LYS A 71 -5.24 -25.31 -8.38
C LYS A 71 -5.08 -26.78 -8.71
N LYS A 72 -4.81 -27.60 -7.71
CA LYS A 72 -4.73 -29.06 -7.87
C LYS A 72 -6.04 -29.69 -7.42
N VAL A 73 -6.67 -30.42 -8.29
CA VAL A 73 -7.85 -31.24 -7.95
C VAL A 73 -7.35 -32.57 -7.45
N LEU A 74 -7.71 -32.92 -6.22
CA LEU A 74 -7.42 -34.22 -5.63
C LEU A 74 -8.65 -35.14 -5.82
N ASN A 75 -8.43 -36.25 -6.46
CA ASN A 75 -9.45 -37.27 -6.59
C ASN A 75 -9.17 -38.42 -5.60
N SER A 76 -10.20 -38.92 -4.96
CA SER A 76 -10.05 -40.12 -4.14
C SER A 76 -9.79 -41.34 -5.01
N PRO A 77 -8.80 -42.17 -4.65
CA PRO A 77 -8.58 -43.44 -5.34
C PRO A 77 -9.65 -44.52 -4.99
N THR A 78 -10.42 -44.29 -3.94
CA THR A 78 -11.45 -45.20 -3.43
C THR A 78 -12.83 -44.56 -3.47
N ASN A 79 -13.84 -45.35 -3.80
CA ASN A 79 -15.24 -44.95 -3.61
C ASN A 79 -15.60 -45.11 -2.14
N GLY A 80 -16.32 -44.15 -1.59
CA GLY A 80 -16.75 -44.17 -0.20
C GLY A 80 -17.47 -42.90 0.21
N VAL A 81 -17.86 -42.81 1.47
CA VAL A 81 -18.48 -41.61 2.05
C VAL A 81 -17.42 -40.77 2.72
N VAL A 82 -17.36 -39.49 2.36
CA VAL A 82 -16.48 -38.53 3.04
C VAL A 82 -17.03 -38.30 4.44
N THR A 83 -16.28 -38.76 5.46
CA THR A 83 -16.65 -38.62 6.87
C THR A 83 -16.05 -37.38 7.53
N PHE A 84 -14.96 -36.87 6.99
CA PHE A 84 -14.35 -35.61 7.43
C PHE A 84 -13.76 -34.84 6.25
N LEU A 85 -13.96 -33.51 6.27
CA LEU A 85 -13.35 -32.58 5.35
C LEU A 85 -12.96 -31.30 6.11
N PRO A 86 -11.74 -30.81 5.94
CA PRO A 86 -11.30 -29.52 6.53
C PRO A 86 -12.15 -28.35 6.02
N LYS A 87 -12.24 -27.31 6.81
CA LYS A 87 -12.93 -26.08 6.40
C LYS A 87 -12.18 -25.39 5.27
N GLU A 88 -12.93 -24.72 4.41
CA GLU A 88 -12.33 -23.90 3.34
C GLU A 88 -11.38 -22.86 3.92
N GLY A 89 -10.18 -22.72 3.33
CA GLY A 89 -9.12 -21.85 3.80
C GLY A 89 -8.20 -22.47 4.86
N THR A 90 -8.42 -23.71 5.28
CA THR A 90 -7.48 -24.43 6.16
C THR A 90 -6.20 -24.73 5.38
N ILE A 91 -5.05 -24.43 6.01
CA ILE A 91 -3.74 -24.83 5.49
C ILE A 91 -3.46 -26.24 6.02
N ILE A 92 -3.13 -27.15 5.13
CA ILE A 92 -2.76 -28.52 5.44
C ILE A 92 -1.26 -28.67 5.24
N SER A 93 -0.55 -29.14 6.24
CA SER A 93 0.88 -29.39 6.22
C SER A 93 1.20 -30.84 5.89
N PHE A 94 2.48 -31.11 5.63
CA PHE A 94 2.98 -32.47 5.47
C PHE A 94 2.62 -33.33 6.70
N GLY A 95 2.14 -34.55 6.46
CA GLY A 95 1.72 -35.48 7.51
C GLY A 95 0.30 -35.24 8.03
N GLU A 96 -0.37 -34.17 7.69
CA GLU A 96 -1.74 -33.91 8.16
C GLU A 96 -2.81 -34.55 7.27
N VAL A 97 -3.99 -34.74 7.87
CA VAL A 97 -5.13 -35.34 7.19
C VAL A 97 -5.76 -34.38 6.21
N LEU A 98 -5.80 -34.76 4.94
CA LEU A 98 -6.50 -34.05 3.89
C LEU A 98 -8.02 -34.20 3.98
N PHE A 99 -8.48 -35.42 4.16
CA PHE A 99 -9.90 -35.81 4.34
C PHE A 99 -9.99 -37.25 4.84
N ILE A 100 -11.15 -37.64 5.29
CA ILE A 100 -11.40 -39.02 5.75
C ILE A 100 -12.53 -39.60 4.92
N ILE A 101 -12.33 -40.83 4.40
CA ILE A 101 -13.35 -41.60 3.65
C ILE A 101 -13.58 -42.90 4.36
N ASP A 102 -14.85 -43.22 4.64
CA ASP A 102 -15.24 -44.46 5.37
C ASP A 102 -14.37 -44.72 6.60
N ASN A 103 -14.10 -43.64 7.36
CA ASN A 103 -13.24 -43.67 8.55
C ASN A 103 -11.75 -43.98 8.27
N LYS A 104 -11.30 -43.88 7.02
CA LYS A 104 -9.89 -44.05 6.64
C LYS A 104 -9.29 -42.72 6.30
N PRO A 105 -8.24 -42.27 7.00
CA PRO A 105 -7.60 -41.00 6.74
C PRO A 105 -6.81 -41.02 5.42
N VAL A 106 -6.91 -39.90 4.68
CA VAL A 106 -6.04 -39.64 3.55
C VAL A 106 -5.08 -38.52 4.00
N ILE A 107 -3.82 -38.88 4.07
CA ILE A 107 -2.75 -38.05 4.65
C ILE A 107 -1.95 -37.41 3.52
N LEU A 108 -1.53 -36.13 3.72
CA LEU A 108 -0.68 -35.44 2.78
C LEU A 108 0.79 -35.85 2.98
N LEU A 109 1.33 -36.58 2.03
CA LEU A 109 2.74 -36.93 2.00
C LEU A 109 3.43 -36.11 0.88
N GLU A 110 4.69 -35.77 1.10
CA GLU A 110 5.55 -35.15 0.10
C GLU A 110 6.29 -36.25 -0.67
N GLY A 111 6.42 -36.06 -1.97
CA GLY A 111 7.16 -37.01 -2.78
C GLY A 111 7.20 -36.64 -4.26
N SER A 112 8.19 -37.17 -4.96
CA SER A 112 8.39 -36.94 -6.40
C SER A 112 7.51 -37.84 -7.28
N THR A 113 7.05 -38.95 -6.73
CA THR A 113 6.29 -39.99 -7.47
C THR A 113 4.88 -40.09 -6.92
N PRO A 114 3.83 -39.94 -7.74
CA PRO A 114 2.46 -40.23 -7.31
C PRO A 114 2.27 -41.69 -6.93
N PHE A 115 1.53 -41.95 -5.87
CA PHE A 115 1.12 -43.32 -5.53
C PHE A 115 0.17 -43.82 -6.61
N TYR A 116 0.51 -44.95 -7.22
CA TYR A 116 -0.22 -45.55 -8.36
C TYR A 116 -0.66 -46.96 -8.10
N ARG A 117 -0.26 -47.54 -6.97
CA ARG A 117 -0.58 -48.95 -6.58
C ARG A 117 -0.86 -49.02 -5.09
N THR A 118 -1.49 -50.13 -4.68
CA THR A 118 -1.56 -50.52 -3.27
C THR A 118 -0.23 -51.08 -2.83
N LEU A 119 0.23 -50.66 -1.64
CA LEU A 119 1.46 -51.17 -1.04
C LEU A 119 1.11 -52.17 0.06
N ASP A 120 1.68 -53.38 -0.06
CA ASP A 120 1.56 -54.47 0.90
C ASP A 120 2.85 -55.30 0.90
N LEU A 121 2.88 -56.35 1.76
CA LEU A 121 4.07 -57.23 1.91
C LEU A 121 4.43 -58.04 0.63
N ASN A 122 3.58 -58.04 -0.38
CA ASN A 122 3.85 -58.69 -1.66
C ASN A 122 4.13 -57.67 -2.78
N SER A 123 4.24 -56.44 -2.43
CA SER A 123 4.52 -55.39 -3.41
C SER A 123 5.93 -55.49 -3.94
N ASP A 124 6.10 -55.28 -5.23
CA ASP A 124 7.44 -55.16 -5.83
C ASP A 124 8.16 -53.96 -5.26
N PRO A 125 9.49 -53.98 -5.12
CA PRO A 125 10.27 -52.84 -4.71
C PRO A 125 10.03 -51.62 -5.59
N GLY A 126 10.08 -50.41 -5.01
CA GLY A 126 9.86 -49.22 -5.78
C GLY A 126 10.09 -47.92 -5.02
N ILE A 127 10.28 -46.84 -5.76
CA ILE A 127 10.51 -45.49 -5.22
C ILE A 127 9.30 -45.02 -4.39
N ASP A 128 8.08 -45.49 -4.70
CA ASP A 128 6.86 -45.22 -3.95
C ASP A 128 6.92 -45.79 -2.52
N VAL A 129 7.54 -46.97 -2.32
CA VAL A 129 7.79 -47.54 -1.00
C VAL A 129 8.77 -46.67 -0.23
N ARG A 130 9.94 -46.37 -0.80
CA ARG A 130 10.93 -45.51 -0.16
C ARG A 130 10.31 -44.17 0.26
N GLN A 131 9.47 -43.60 -0.58
CA GLN A 131 8.80 -42.30 -0.29
C GLN A 131 7.87 -42.39 0.92
N VAL A 132 7.17 -43.54 1.12
CA VAL A 132 6.40 -43.79 2.34
C VAL A 132 7.32 -43.91 3.55
N GLU A 133 8.40 -44.65 3.44
CA GLU A 133 9.37 -44.84 4.52
C GLU A 133 10.04 -43.55 4.94
N GLU A 134 10.47 -42.73 3.98
CA GLU A 134 11.01 -41.38 4.25
C GLU A 134 9.98 -40.52 5.00
N ALA A 135 8.71 -40.60 4.62
CA ALA A 135 7.63 -39.92 5.33
C ALA A 135 7.42 -40.46 6.76
N LEU A 136 7.49 -41.78 6.96
CA LEU A 136 7.37 -42.42 8.29
C LEU A 136 8.54 -42.01 9.19
N VAL A 137 9.75 -41.96 8.67
CA VAL A 137 10.93 -41.43 9.38
C VAL A 137 10.72 -39.99 9.78
N TYR A 138 10.30 -39.13 8.84
CA TYR A 138 10.07 -37.72 9.11
C TYR A 138 8.98 -37.49 10.17
N LEU A 139 7.92 -38.29 10.14
CA LEU A 139 6.82 -38.20 11.08
C LEU A 139 7.13 -38.82 12.45
N GLY A 140 8.26 -39.53 12.56
CA GLY A 140 8.74 -40.11 13.83
C GLY A 140 8.21 -41.47 14.16
N TYR A 141 7.68 -42.22 13.19
CA TYR A 141 7.21 -43.62 13.34
C TYR A 141 8.31 -44.65 13.16
N ALA A 142 9.47 -44.24 12.61
CA ALA A 142 10.62 -45.09 12.42
C ALA A 142 11.62 -44.98 13.57
N GLU A 143 12.29 -46.07 13.91
CA GLU A 143 13.42 -46.02 14.84
C GLU A 143 14.62 -45.27 14.21
N ASN A 144 15.50 -44.72 15.07
CA ASN A 144 16.66 -43.94 14.61
C ASN A 144 17.63 -44.73 13.73
N SER A 145 17.58 -46.05 13.75
CA SER A 145 18.42 -46.96 12.98
C SER A 145 17.80 -47.34 11.64
N PHE A 146 16.54 -47.01 11.41
CA PHE A 146 15.83 -47.36 10.17
C PHE A 146 16.39 -46.57 8.98
N VAL A 147 16.62 -47.24 7.90
CA VAL A 147 17.14 -46.65 6.64
C VAL A 147 16.09 -46.91 5.54
N PRO A 148 15.45 -45.87 5.02
CA PRO A 148 14.48 -46.05 3.94
C PRO A 148 15.06 -46.74 2.74
N ASP A 149 14.38 -47.77 2.25
CA ASP A 149 14.76 -48.52 1.04
C ASP A 149 13.54 -48.62 0.08
N GLU A 150 13.54 -49.53 -0.84
CA GLU A 150 12.47 -49.68 -1.82
C GLU A 150 11.57 -50.91 -1.52
N ILE A 151 11.73 -51.55 -0.36
CA ILE A 151 11.09 -52.84 -0.04
C ILE A 151 10.03 -52.62 1.02
N PHE A 152 8.78 -52.95 0.70
CA PHE A 152 7.68 -52.91 1.67
C PHE A 152 7.72 -54.18 2.53
N ASP A 153 8.41 -54.16 3.64
CA ASP A 153 8.57 -55.27 4.55
C ASP A 153 7.63 -55.18 5.79
N THR A 154 7.87 -56.07 6.76
CA THR A 154 7.06 -56.14 7.98
C THR A 154 7.26 -54.90 8.85
N GLU A 155 8.47 -54.35 8.89
CA GLU A 155 8.78 -53.14 9.68
C GLU A 155 8.05 -51.94 9.09
N THR A 156 8.13 -51.73 7.79
CA THR A 156 7.37 -50.68 7.07
C THR A 156 5.86 -50.82 7.30
N SER A 157 5.34 -52.05 7.25
CA SER A 157 3.93 -52.32 7.51
C SER A 157 3.51 -51.97 8.95
N GLN A 158 4.37 -52.22 9.93
CA GLN A 158 4.11 -51.89 11.34
C GLN A 158 4.09 -50.36 11.55
N MET A 159 5.10 -49.66 11.07
CA MET A 159 5.16 -48.20 11.15
C MET A 159 3.95 -47.54 10.49
N LEU A 160 3.55 -48.03 9.31
CA LEU A 160 2.37 -47.54 8.61
C LEU A 160 1.07 -47.80 9.39
N ASN A 161 0.98 -48.97 10.05
CA ASN A 161 -0.17 -49.26 10.89
C ASN A 161 -0.23 -48.37 12.15
N GLU A 162 0.91 -48.05 12.78
CA GLU A 162 0.98 -47.09 13.88
C GLU A 162 0.51 -45.72 13.45
N LEU A 163 0.97 -45.22 12.29
CA LEU A 163 0.49 -43.99 11.69
C LEU A 163 -1.05 -44.01 11.55
N TYR A 164 -1.63 -45.10 11.01
CA TYR A 164 -3.08 -45.17 10.83
C TYR A 164 -3.85 -45.22 12.15
N ILE A 165 -3.28 -45.82 13.19
CA ILE A 165 -3.90 -45.87 14.54
C ILE A 165 -3.96 -44.48 15.14
N ASP A 166 -2.91 -43.67 14.94
CA ASP A 166 -2.84 -42.32 15.49
C ASP A 166 -3.82 -41.34 14.80
N TYR A 167 -4.15 -41.62 13.56
CA TYR A 167 -5.05 -40.72 12.78
C TYR A 167 -6.50 -41.21 12.73
N GLY A 168 -6.84 -42.33 13.28
CA GLY A 168 -8.22 -42.75 13.40
C GLY A 168 -8.77 -44.02 13.17
#